data_1975d430ba0d852134a86ef8a5866a6e
#
_entry.id   1975d430ba0d852134a86ef8a5866a6e
#
_cell.length_a   1.000
_cell.length_b   1.000
_cell.length_c   1.000
_cell.angle_alpha   90.00
_cell.angle_beta   90.00
_cell.angle_gamma   90.00
#
_symmetry.space_group_name_H-M   'P 1'
#
loop_
_entity.id
_entity.type
_entity.pdbx_description
1 polymer ?
#
loop_
_entity_poly.entity_id
_entity_poly.type
_entity_poly.pdbx_seq_one_letter_code
_entity_poly.pdbx_strand_id
1 'polypeptide(L)'
;MIIGRVSIRCLLAAVWVWLLVCGVLSVSGTQLAAEDLRRNLLLITADDMNADSPGWMGNPLHATPVLDAFAADSHRFRNHHVTVPICQPGRQALMTGLVPHRSGGLGFNPINSGTVTLPALLQQRGWFTAVIDKHPHMKPDAEFPWDVKLSGSGKNPELMRQHMDELLQQSTAAGKPFFINANITDPHRPFPGSMQTQAKQGTNEKRGKQAQRQQVAEQSVERVFSARDVQVPEFLEELPAVRREVAMYYTAMARLDRTFDSILQALQASGRADSTIVVFLSDHGMSFPFSKASVYRNGTWSPVLLRYPGMPAAAAHDQFVSSVDLLPTLLDLLSVPHPAGLDGRSWLPLLDGHDQPQRDAVVTHVNSVSSGKDFPQRCIRTASASLMFHGWSDGTARFRVEAMSGLTWNALVAAADSSPQIAARVRQFQTGEPLMFFDLTADPSERHNLIADPAAAERIRHLGERLLQHMEQTQD
;
A
#
# COMPACT_ATOMS: atom_id res chain seq x y z
N MET A 1 -0.82 85.88 43.53
CA MET A 1 -0.31 84.51 43.18
C MET A 1 -1.47 83.54 43.21
N ILE A 2 -2.12 83.32 42.04
CA ILE A 2 -3.36 82.55 41.92
C ILE A 2 -2.98 81.28 41.21
N ILE A 3 -3.04 80.17 41.96
CA ILE A 3 -2.86 78.80 41.38
C ILE A 3 -4.25 78.22 41.20
N GLY A 4 -4.66 78.09 39.92
CA GLY A 4 -5.98 77.60 39.56
C GLY A 4 -6.11 76.10 39.85
N ARG A 5 -7.21 75.68 40.49
CA ARG A 5 -7.66 74.36 40.71
C ARG A 5 -8.14 73.73 39.39
N VAL A 6 -7.37 72.85 38.76
CA VAL A 6 -7.86 72.01 37.66
C VAL A 6 -8.79 70.92 38.25
N SER A 7 -10.02 70.89 37.77
CA SER A 7 -11.08 70.05 38.29
C SER A 7 -10.84 68.60 37.93
N ILE A 8 -10.77 67.72 38.92
CA ILE A 8 -10.60 66.23 38.81
C ILE A 8 -11.68 65.57 37.90
N ARG A 9 -12.82 66.27 37.66
CA ARG A 9 -13.89 65.80 36.79
C ARG A 9 -13.51 65.76 35.30
N CYS A 10 -12.64 66.64 34.82
CA CYS A 10 -12.18 66.60 33.41
C CYS A 10 -11.16 65.52 33.12
N LEU A 11 -10.36 65.07 34.09
CA LEU A 11 -9.42 63.96 33.95
C LEU A 11 -10.15 62.59 33.91
N LEU A 12 -11.22 62.41 34.68
CA LEU A 12 -12.02 61.22 34.67
C LEU A 12 -12.82 61.06 33.37
N ALA A 13 -13.31 62.11 32.76
CA ALA A 13 -14.02 62.04 31.47
C ALA A 13 -13.07 61.69 30.32
N ALA A 14 -11.82 62.15 30.32
CA ALA A 14 -10.82 61.79 29.31
C ALA A 14 -10.39 60.33 29.40
N VAL A 15 -10.30 59.74 30.61
CA VAL A 15 -9.95 58.32 30.82
C VAL A 15 -11.07 57.41 30.35
N TRP A 16 -12.35 57.79 30.57
CA TRP A 16 -13.49 56.98 30.09
C TRP A 16 -13.65 56.99 28.57
N VAL A 17 -13.35 58.08 27.89
CA VAL A 17 -13.35 58.18 26.42
C VAL A 17 -12.21 57.35 25.84
N TRP A 18 -11.01 57.33 26.47
CA TRP A 18 -9.88 56.49 26.04
C TRP A 18 -10.15 54.99 26.22
N LEU A 19 -10.77 54.59 27.32
CA LEU A 19 -11.16 53.20 27.57
C LEU A 19 -12.27 52.73 26.63
N LEU A 20 -13.21 53.60 26.25
CA LEU A 20 -14.26 53.26 25.27
C LEU A 20 -13.68 53.17 23.83
N VAL A 21 -12.74 54.02 23.43
CA VAL A 21 -12.09 53.94 22.13
C VAL A 21 -11.15 52.77 22.04
N CYS A 22 -10.41 52.40 23.09
CA CYS A 22 -9.59 51.19 23.13
C CYS A 22 -10.46 49.92 23.20
N GLY A 23 -11.61 49.94 23.85
CA GLY A 23 -12.56 48.82 23.92
C GLY A 23 -13.26 48.53 22.59
N VAL A 24 -13.53 49.55 21.77
CA VAL A 24 -14.15 49.39 20.44
C VAL A 24 -13.13 49.00 19.38
N LEU A 25 -11.85 49.36 19.54
CA LEU A 25 -10.78 48.91 18.66
C LEU A 25 -10.32 47.47 18.95
N SER A 26 -10.65 46.91 20.11
CA SER A 26 -10.32 45.51 20.47
C SER A 26 -11.36 44.48 19.98
N VAL A 27 -12.49 44.91 19.41
CA VAL A 27 -13.56 44.01 18.92
C VAL A 27 -13.54 43.89 17.38
N SER A 28 -12.70 44.69 16.72
CA SER A 28 -12.39 44.49 15.29
C SER A 28 -11.10 43.69 15.09
N GLY A 29 -10.72 42.87 16.07
CA GLY A 29 -9.84 41.76 15.83
C GLY A 29 -10.53 40.87 14.79
N THR A 30 -10.13 40.99 13.55
CA THR A 30 -10.30 40.00 12.53
C THR A 30 -10.10 38.64 13.21
N GLN A 31 -11.19 37.92 13.43
CA GLN A 31 -11.14 36.49 13.35
C GLN A 31 -10.69 36.20 11.91
N LEU A 32 -9.39 36.36 11.66
CA LEU A 32 -8.72 35.52 10.67
C LEU A 32 -9.12 34.14 11.12
N ALA A 33 -10.06 33.52 10.40
CA ALA A 33 -10.35 32.13 10.52
C ALA A 33 -8.97 31.50 10.60
N ALA A 34 -8.67 30.84 11.72
CA ALA A 34 -7.46 30.03 11.79
C ALA A 34 -7.56 29.14 10.56
N GLU A 35 -6.75 29.46 9.57
CA GLU A 35 -6.71 28.70 8.33
C GLU A 35 -6.58 27.27 8.78
N ASP A 36 -7.53 26.42 8.37
CA ASP A 36 -7.59 25.03 8.83
C ASP A 36 -6.29 24.37 8.38
N LEU A 37 -5.29 24.38 9.25
CA LEU A 37 -3.95 23.82 9.02
C LEU A 37 -3.97 22.30 8.85
N ARG A 38 -5.17 21.69 8.84
CA ARG A 38 -5.31 20.26 8.60
C ARG A 38 -4.81 19.92 7.19
N ARG A 39 -3.86 19.00 7.14
CA ARG A 39 -3.29 18.51 5.89
C ARG A 39 -4.28 17.61 5.15
N ASN A 40 -4.23 17.62 3.83
CA ASN A 40 -4.91 16.65 3.00
C ASN A 40 -4.11 15.34 2.97
N LEU A 41 -4.79 14.24 2.69
CA LEU A 41 -4.19 12.92 2.53
C LEU A 41 -4.60 12.31 1.18
N LEU A 42 -3.63 11.99 0.35
CA LEU A 42 -3.77 11.23 -0.87
C LEU A 42 -3.00 9.91 -0.72
N LEU A 43 -3.73 8.81 -0.59
CA LEU A 43 -3.19 7.47 -0.54
C LEU A 43 -3.38 6.82 -1.91
N ILE A 44 -2.29 6.58 -2.63
CA ILE A 44 -2.30 5.93 -3.95
C ILE A 44 -1.80 4.52 -3.79
N THR A 45 -2.60 3.52 -4.19
CA THR A 45 -2.19 2.12 -4.12
C THR A 45 -2.13 1.50 -5.51
N ALA A 46 -1.02 0.83 -5.82
CA ALA A 46 -0.94 -0.12 -6.94
C ALA A 46 -1.46 -1.50 -6.50
N ASP A 47 -1.85 -2.34 -7.45
CA ASP A 47 -2.33 -3.69 -7.21
C ASP A 47 -1.39 -4.70 -7.91
N ASP A 48 -0.75 -5.59 -7.17
CA ASP A 48 0.18 -6.61 -7.69
C ASP A 48 1.56 -6.05 -8.17
N MET A 49 2.11 -4.98 -7.58
CA MET A 49 3.39 -4.43 -8.00
C MET A 49 4.54 -4.89 -7.10
N ASN A 50 5.54 -5.58 -7.65
CA ASN A 50 6.78 -5.95 -6.95
C ASN A 50 7.62 -4.72 -6.59
N ALA A 51 8.34 -4.80 -5.45
CA ALA A 51 9.20 -3.71 -5.00
C ALA A 51 10.33 -3.38 -5.98
N ASP A 52 10.89 -4.39 -6.65
CA ASP A 52 11.99 -4.27 -7.61
C ASP A 52 11.55 -3.95 -9.05
N SER A 53 10.25 -3.71 -9.27
CA SER A 53 9.73 -3.40 -10.60
C SER A 53 9.98 -1.97 -11.07
N PRO A 54 9.96 -0.91 -10.22
CA PRO A 54 10.21 0.45 -10.66
C PRO A 54 11.72 0.75 -10.80
N GLY A 55 12.03 1.77 -11.63
CA GLY A 55 13.41 2.16 -11.91
C GLY A 55 14.16 2.68 -10.69
N TRP A 56 13.49 3.37 -9.75
CA TRP A 56 14.11 3.87 -8.52
C TRP A 56 14.57 2.75 -7.56
N MET A 57 14.11 1.52 -7.76
CA MET A 57 14.62 0.32 -7.08
C MET A 57 15.71 -0.42 -7.84
N GLY A 58 16.19 0.18 -8.95
CA GLY A 58 17.30 -0.36 -9.76
C GLY A 58 16.86 -1.16 -10.99
N ASN A 59 15.59 -1.19 -11.34
CA ASN A 59 15.13 -1.90 -12.53
C ASN A 59 15.58 -1.18 -13.80
N PRO A 60 16.40 -1.83 -14.66
CA PRO A 60 16.98 -1.18 -15.85
C PRO A 60 15.95 -0.90 -16.95
N LEU A 61 14.74 -1.46 -16.85
CA LEU A 61 13.71 -1.30 -17.87
C LEU A 61 13.06 0.08 -17.85
N HIS A 62 13.15 0.81 -16.71
CA HIS A 62 12.54 2.13 -16.53
C HIS A 62 11.11 2.21 -17.05
N ALA A 63 10.27 1.26 -16.60
CA ALA A 63 8.86 1.20 -16.99
C ALA A 63 8.00 2.29 -16.35
N THR A 64 8.52 2.97 -15.32
CA THR A 64 7.80 3.90 -14.45
C THR A 64 8.51 5.26 -14.27
N PRO A 65 8.79 6.01 -15.35
CA PRO A 65 9.60 7.23 -15.27
C PRO A 65 8.97 8.34 -14.39
N VAL A 66 7.64 8.47 -14.37
CA VAL A 66 6.96 9.48 -13.53
C VAL A 66 7.04 9.10 -12.05
N LEU A 67 6.82 7.83 -11.74
CA LEU A 67 6.94 7.32 -10.38
C LEU A 67 8.40 7.40 -9.89
N ASP A 68 9.37 7.14 -10.77
CA ASP A 68 10.81 7.27 -10.48
C ASP A 68 11.18 8.73 -10.15
N ALA A 69 10.63 9.69 -10.91
CA ALA A 69 10.81 11.11 -10.62
C ALA A 69 10.16 11.51 -9.26
N PHE A 70 8.96 11.02 -8.98
CA PHE A 70 8.30 11.24 -7.68
C PHE A 70 9.11 10.63 -6.52
N ALA A 71 9.71 9.47 -6.72
CA ALA A 71 10.56 8.81 -5.73
C ALA A 71 11.81 9.63 -5.38
N ALA A 72 12.36 10.40 -6.34
CA ALA A 72 13.52 11.24 -6.08
C ALA A 72 13.24 12.32 -5.01
N ASP A 73 12.00 12.80 -4.94
CA ASP A 73 11.54 13.84 -4.02
C ASP A 73 10.75 13.27 -2.82
N SER A 74 10.89 11.98 -2.52
CA SER A 74 10.13 11.29 -1.48
C SER A 74 11.03 10.52 -0.50
N HIS A 75 10.53 10.27 0.72
CA HIS A 75 11.06 9.21 1.56
C HIS A 75 10.77 7.86 0.92
N ARG A 76 11.79 7.00 0.82
CA ARG A 76 11.76 5.67 0.18
C ARG A 76 12.13 4.62 1.22
N PHE A 77 11.32 3.60 1.41
CA PHE A 77 11.58 2.52 2.33
C PHE A 77 11.98 1.26 1.54
N ARG A 78 13.24 0.84 1.64
CA ARG A 78 13.78 -0.29 0.88
C ARG A 78 13.31 -1.65 1.39
N ASN A 79 12.97 -1.73 2.68
CA ASN A 79 12.54 -2.96 3.36
C ASN A 79 11.10 -2.81 3.90
N HIS A 80 10.19 -2.26 3.06
CA HIS A 80 8.77 -2.30 3.36
C HIS A 80 8.19 -3.65 2.95
N HIS A 81 7.54 -4.31 3.89
CA HIS A 81 6.82 -5.55 3.66
C HIS A 81 5.34 -5.39 4.04
N VAL A 82 4.46 -5.84 3.14
CA VAL A 82 3.03 -5.85 3.48
C VAL A 82 2.75 -6.92 4.53
N THR A 83 1.84 -6.60 5.45
CA THR A 83 1.46 -7.53 6.52
C THR A 83 0.84 -8.81 5.96
N VAL A 84 0.02 -8.67 4.89
CA VAL A 84 -0.64 -9.79 4.20
C VAL A 84 -0.53 -9.60 2.70
N PRO A 85 0.09 -10.52 1.95
CA PRO A 85 0.28 -10.41 0.50
C PRO A 85 -0.97 -10.84 -0.30
N ILE A 86 -2.15 -10.36 0.09
CA ILE A 86 -3.45 -10.62 -0.56
C ILE A 86 -4.28 -9.34 -0.48
N CYS A 87 -4.92 -8.95 -1.59
CA CYS A 87 -5.56 -7.64 -1.76
C CYS A 87 -6.49 -7.23 -0.59
N GLN A 88 -7.55 -7.99 -0.28
CA GLN A 88 -8.51 -7.58 0.75
C GLN A 88 -7.90 -7.55 2.15
N PRO A 89 -7.32 -8.65 2.68
CA PRO A 89 -6.77 -8.63 4.04
C PRO A 89 -5.58 -7.66 4.18
N GLY A 90 -4.75 -7.48 3.13
CA GLY A 90 -3.67 -6.51 3.11
C GLY A 90 -4.18 -5.07 3.24
N ARG A 91 -5.21 -4.70 2.46
CA ARG A 91 -5.84 -3.38 2.52
C ARG A 91 -6.57 -3.14 3.85
N GLN A 92 -7.21 -4.17 4.41
CA GLN A 92 -7.83 -4.10 5.73
C GLN A 92 -6.78 -3.89 6.83
N ALA A 93 -5.66 -4.62 6.80
CA ALA A 93 -4.57 -4.45 7.76
C ALA A 93 -3.95 -3.04 7.67
N LEU A 94 -3.72 -2.52 6.47
CA LEU A 94 -3.22 -1.17 6.23
C LEU A 94 -4.15 -0.09 6.80
N MET A 95 -5.46 -0.23 6.63
CA MET A 95 -6.46 0.75 7.07
C MET A 95 -6.79 0.67 8.57
N THR A 96 -6.48 -0.44 9.23
CA THR A 96 -6.77 -0.67 10.66
C THR A 96 -5.54 -0.56 11.54
N GLY A 97 -4.32 -0.70 10.98
CA GLY A 97 -3.08 -0.83 11.74
C GLY A 97 -3.01 -2.10 12.59
N LEU A 98 -3.82 -3.12 12.24
CA LEU A 98 -3.93 -4.39 12.96
C LEU A 98 -3.55 -5.56 12.06
N VAL A 99 -2.91 -6.57 12.65
CA VAL A 99 -2.70 -7.86 11.98
C VAL A 99 -4.04 -8.58 11.76
N PRO A 100 -4.16 -9.47 10.74
CA PRO A 100 -5.44 -10.00 10.28
C PRO A 100 -6.23 -10.78 11.33
N HIS A 101 -5.59 -11.55 12.19
CA HIS A 101 -6.28 -12.32 13.24
C HIS A 101 -6.85 -11.42 14.35
N ARG A 102 -6.28 -10.25 14.59
CA ARG A 102 -6.83 -9.26 15.54
C ARG A 102 -7.95 -8.43 14.94
N SER A 103 -7.85 -8.06 13.67
CA SER A 103 -8.91 -7.32 12.99
C SER A 103 -10.07 -8.21 12.54
N GLY A 104 -9.91 -9.54 12.49
CA GLY A 104 -10.87 -10.48 11.90
C GLY A 104 -10.80 -10.59 10.38
N GLY A 105 -10.00 -9.76 9.70
CA GLY A 105 -9.83 -9.74 8.25
C GLY A 105 -8.89 -10.82 7.73
N LEU A 106 -9.21 -12.10 7.99
CA LEU A 106 -8.33 -13.24 7.70
C LEU A 106 -8.13 -13.52 6.19
N GLY A 107 -9.07 -13.07 5.35
CA GLY A 107 -9.08 -13.29 3.91
C GLY A 107 -10.06 -12.35 3.22
N PHE A 108 -10.95 -12.89 2.38
CA PHE A 108 -11.99 -12.10 1.72
C PHE A 108 -13.28 -11.93 2.55
N ASN A 109 -13.17 -12.12 3.85
CA ASN A 109 -14.21 -11.83 4.86
C ASN A 109 -14.09 -10.39 5.40
N PRO A 110 -15.18 -9.84 5.99
CA PRO A 110 -15.13 -8.54 6.64
C PRO A 110 -14.28 -8.57 7.91
N ILE A 111 -13.79 -7.39 8.32
CA ILE A 111 -13.21 -7.19 9.65
C ILE A 111 -14.29 -7.25 10.73
N ASN A 112 -13.88 -7.39 12.00
CA ASN A 112 -14.77 -7.39 13.14
C ASN A 112 -15.51 -6.05 13.27
N SER A 113 -16.78 -6.10 13.67
CA SER A 113 -17.56 -4.90 13.97
C SER A 113 -16.91 -4.10 15.12
N GLY A 114 -16.92 -2.78 15.00
CA GLY A 114 -16.29 -1.87 15.95
C GLY A 114 -14.78 -1.69 15.76
N THR A 115 -14.18 -2.35 14.77
CA THR A 115 -12.77 -2.12 14.42
C THR A 115 -12.60 -0.72 13.83
N VAL A 116 -11.71 0.06 14.45
CA VAL A 116 -11.43 1.42 14.02
C VAL A 116 -10.62 1.42 12.71
N THR A 117 -11.03 2.25 11.75
CA THR A 117 -10.37 2.36 10.43
C THR A 117 -9.96 3.80 10.13
N LEU A 118 -8.97 3.97 9.26
CA LEU A 118 -8.51 5.31 8.85
C LEU A 118 -9.64 6.18 8.28
N PRO A 119 -10.48 5.71 7.33
CA PRO A 119 -11.59 6.54 6.83
C PRO A 119 -12.59 6.93 7.93
N ALA A 120 -12.93 6.02 8.85
CA ALA A 120 -13.82 6.33 9.96
C ALA A 120 -13.25 7.40 10.89
N LEU A 121 -11.96 7.28 11.25
CA LEU A 121 -11.27 8.26 12.08
C LEU A 121 -11.25 9.65 11.46
N LEU A 122 -10.96 9.74 10.17
CA LEU A 122 -10.83 11.02 9.47
C LEU A 122 -12.21 11.64 9.18
N GLN A 123 -13.21 10.84 8.78
CA GLN A 123 -14.58 11.33 8.57
C GLN A 123 -15.19 11.91 9.86
N GLN A 124 -15.02 11.22 10.98
CA GLN A 124 -15.48 11.71 12.30
C GLN A 124 -14.83 13.04 12.70
N ARG A 125 -13.65 13.34 12.16
CA ARG A 125 -12.91 14.58 12.42
C ARG A 125 -13.10 15.65 11.34
N GLY A 126 -14.04 15.43 10.42
CA GLY A 126 -14.45 16.41 9.43
C GLY A 126 -13.65 16.39 8.13
N TRP A 127 -12.86 15.37 7.84
CA TRP A 127 -12.32 15.17 6.50
C TRP A 127 -13.41 14.73 5.53
N PHE A 128 -13.35 15.20 4.29
CA PHE A 128 -14.06 14.60 3.16
C PHE A 128 -13.33 13.31 2.78
N THR A 129 -14.03 12.17 2.81
CA THR A 129 -13.43 10.86 2.57
C THR A 129 -13.93 10.26 1.27
N ALA A 130 -13.00 9.86 0.39
CA ALA A 130 -13.37 9.26 -0.88
C ALA A 130 -12.45 8.09 -1.26
N VAL A 131 -13.01 7.16 -2.02
CA VAL A 131 -12.28 6.01 -2.54
C VAL A 131 -12.57 5.81 -4.03
N ILE A 132 -11.51 5.63 -4.80
CA ILE A 132 -11.58 5.26 -6.22
C ILE A 132 -11.13 3.81 -6.35
N ASP A 133 -11.99 2.95 -6.88
CA ASP A 133 -11.80 1.51 -7.04
C ASP A 133 -11.48 0.77 -5.70
N LYS A 134 -11.41 -0.56 -5.73
CA LYS A 134 -11.04 -1.43 -4.60
C LYS A 134 -11.83 -1.25 -3.28
N HIS A 135 -12.87 -0.39 -3.22
CA HIS A 135 -13.74 -0.31 -2.03
C HIS A 135 -14.40 -1.65 -1.66
N PRO A 136 -14.72 -2.58 -2.59
CA PRO A 136 -15.22 -3.91 -2.22
C PRO A 136 -14.22 -4.78 -1.44
N HIS A 137 -12.94 -4.39 -1.40
CA HIS A 137 -11.89 -5.03 -0.61
C HIS A 137 -11.67 -4.39 0.77
N MET A 138 -12.60 -3.54 1.19
CA MET A 138 -12.62 -2.93 2.52
C MET A 138 -14.02 -3.13 3.10
N LYS A 139 -14.18 -4.15 3.94
CA LYS A 139 -15.48 -4.62 4.45
C LYS A 139 -15.47 -4.75 5.97
N PRO A 140 -16.63 -4.57 6.64
CA PRO A 140 -17.92 -4.17 6.06
C PRO A 140 -17.96 -2.67 5.76
N ASP A 141 -18.90 -2.23 4.93
CA ASP A 141 -19.07 -0.81 4.57
C ASP A 141 -19.29 0.10 5.79
N ALA A 142 -19.88 -0.41 6.85
CA ALA A 142 -20.12 0.33 8.09
C ALA A 142 -18.80 0.77 8.78
N GLU A 143 -17.75 -0.05 8.69
CA GLU A 143 -16.44 0.23 9.28
C GLU A 143 -15.52 1.02 8.33
N PHE A 144 -15.88 1.10 7.05
CA PHE A 144 -15.19 1.88 6.03
C PHE A 144 -16.13 2.93 5.43
N PRO A 145 -16.53 3.96 6.20
CA PRO A 145 -17.45 4.99 5.74
C PRO A 145 -16.74 5.95 4.79
N TRP A 146 -17.13 5.90 3.53
CA TRP A 146 -16.67 6.82 2.50
C TRP A 146 -17.82 7.75 2.11
N ASP A 147 -17.56 9.07 2.05
CA ASP A 147 -18.54 10.05 1.54
C ASP A 147 -18.81 9.79 0.05
N VAL A 148 -17.77 9.41 -0.71
CA VAL A 148 -17.89 9.10 -2.15
C VAL A 148 -17.12 7.82 -2.50
N LYS A 149 -17.76 6.96 -3.30
CA LYS A 149 -17.17 5.75 -3.88
C LYS A 149 -17.27 5.79 -5.39
N LEU A 150 -16.13 5.83 -6.10
CA LEU A 150 -16.05 5.79 -7.56
C LEU A 150 -15.40 4.49 -8.03
N SER A 151 -15.63 4.08 -9.28
CA SER A 151 -15.11 2.83 -9.81
C SER A 151 -14.88 2.84 -11.30
N GLY A 152 -13.91 2.04 -11.75
CA GLY A 152 -13.67 1.73 -13.16
C GLY A 152 -12.56 2.51 -13.80
N SER A 153 -11.80 3.28 -13.04
CA SER A 153 -10.69 4.09 -13.53
C SER A 153 -9.30 3.48 -13.29
N GLY A 154 -9.19 2.43 -12.49
CA GLY A 154 -7.90 1.89 -12.08
C GLY A 154 -6.98 1.35 -13.19
N LYS A 155 -7.49 1.23 -14.43
CA LYS A 155 -6.74 0.91 -15.66
C LYS A 155 -6.99 1.93 -16.78
N ASN A 156 -7.51 3.11 -16.44
CA ASN A 156 -7.85 4.15 -17.38
C ASN A 156 -7.38 5.50 -16.87
N PRO A 157 -6.22 6.00 -17.33
CA PRO A 157 -5.61 7.25 -16.87
C PRO A 157 -6.53 8.46 -17.01
N GLU A 158 -7.26 8.57 -18.14
CA GLU A 158 -8.15 9.69 -18.43
C GLU A 158 -9.36 9.72 -17.48
N LEU A 159 -9.99 8.57 -17.23
CA LEU A 159 -11.09 8.46 -16.28
C LEU A 159 -10.61 8.64 -14.83
N MET A 160 -9.40 8.18 -14.49
CA MET A 160 -8.79 8.43 -13.19
C MET A 160 -8.62 9.93 -12.98
N ARG A 161 -8.15 10.67 -13.98
CA ARG A 161 -8.03 12.12 -13.92
C ARG A 161 -9.38 12.78 -13.66
N GLN A 162 -10.43 12.40 -14.40
CA GLN A 162 -11.79 12.94 -14.24
C GLN A 162 -12.33 12.67 -12.82
N HIS A 163 -12.18 11.46 -12.30
CA HIS A 163 -12.57 11.11 -10.93
C HIS A 163 -11.82 11.92 -9.88
N MET A 164 -10.51 12.10 -10.05
CA MET A 164 -9.71 12.92 -9.12
C MET A 164 -10.15 14.39 -9.15
N ASP A 165 -10.35 14.98 -10.35
CA ASP A 165 -10.82 16.37 -10.49
C ASP A 165 -12.19 16.56 -9.82
N GLU A 166 -13.11 15.61 -10.00
CA GLU A 166 -14.44 15.60 -9.36
C GLU A 166 -14.34 15.60 -7.82
N LEU A 167 -13.56 14.68 -7.26
CA LEU A 167 -13.42 14.54 -5.80
C LEU A 167 -12.73 15.76 -5.16
N LEU A 168 -11.72 16.31 -5.82
CA LEU A 168 -11.03 17.50 -5.35
C LEU A 168 -11.96 18.72 -5.37
N GLN A 169 -12.81 18.87 -6.38
CA GLN A 169 -13.84 19.92 -6.47
C GLN A 169 -14.90 19.76 -5.36
N GLN A 170 -15.42 18.54 -5.14
CA GLN A 170 -16.39 18.25 -4.09
C GLN A 170 -15.84 18.59 -2.70
N SER A 171 -14.61 18.19 -2.41
CA SER A 171 -13.94 18.49 -1.14
C SER A 171 -13.75 20.01 -0.95
N THR A 172 -13.40 20.74 -2.01
CA THR A 172 -13.26 22.20 -1.99
C THR A 172 -14.61 22.87 -1.75
N ALA A 173 -15.67 22.44 -2.45
CA ALA A 173 -17.02 22.95 -2.26
C ALA A 173 -17.57 22.68 -0.85
N ALA A 174 -17.16 21.58 -0.22
CA ALA A 174 -17.50 21.25 1.16
C ALA A 174 -16.68 22.05 2.19
N GLY A 175 -15.62 22.76 1.79
CA GLY A 175 -14.73 23.47 2.70
C GLY A 175 -13.95 22.53 3.64
N LYS A 176 -13.69 21.29 3.23
CA LYS A 176 -13.07 20.25 4.06
C LYS A 176 -11.69 19.86 3.52
N PRO A 177 -10.73 19.50 4.39
CA PRO A 177 -9.59 18.72 3.96
C PRO A 177 -10.06 17.36 3.45
N PHE A 178 -9.31 16.76 2.52
CA PHE A 178 -9.69 15.46 1.98
C PHE A 178 -8.80 14.31 2.47
N PHE A 179 -9.38 13.13 2.52
CA PHE A 179 -8.72 11.85 2.43
C PHE A 179 -9.23 11.13 1.18
N ILE A 180 -8.41 11.00 0.16
CA ILE A 180 -8.72 10.25 -1.05
C ILE A 180 -7.81 9.01 -1.11
N ASN A 181 -8.42 7.83 -1.18
CA ASN A 181 -7.73 6.57 -1.49
C ASN A 181 -7.92 6.25 -2.98
N ALA A 182 -6.93 6.59 -3.80
CA ALA A 182 -6.94 6.33 -5.23
C ALA A 182 -6.24 5.00 -5.52
N ASN A 183 -7.00 4.01 -6.02
CA ASN A 183 -6.48 2.69 -6.27
C ASN A 183 -6.27 2.46 -7.77
N ILE A 184 -4.99 2.34 -8.19
CA ILE A 184 -4.58 1.93 -9.52
C ILE A 184 -4.66 0.40 -9.57
N THR A 185 -5.47 -0.14 -10.49
CA THR A 185 -5.66 -1.59 -10.56
C THR A 185 -4.50 -2.28 -11.31
N ASP A 186 -3.67 -1.55 -12.06
CA ASP A 186 -2.45 -2.09 -12.63
C ASP A 186 -1.37 -2.28 -11.55
N PRO A 187 -0.48 -3.28 -11.76
CA PRO A 187 -0.40 -4.27 -12.82
C PRO A 187 -1.19 -5.56 -12.57
N HIS A 188 -2.29 -5.54 -11.80
CA HIS A 188 -3.13 -6.73 -11.58
C HIS A 188 -3.67 -7.31 -12.90
N ARG A 189 -3.75 -8.66 -12.96
CA ARG A 189 -4.36 -9.38 -14.10
C ARG A 189 -5.80 -8.90 -14.41
N PRO A 190 -6.30 -9.05 -15.65
CA PRO A 190 -5.58 -9.52 -16.83
C PRO A 190 -4.59 -8.48 -17.34
N PHE A 191 -3.42 -8.94 -17.80
CA PHE A 191 -2.42 -8.06 -18.41
C PHE A 191 -2.83 -7.64 -19.82
N PRO A 192 -2.36 -6.46 -20.32
CA PRO A 192 -2.57 -6.06 -21.70
C PRO A 192 -2.06 -7.11 -22.69
N GLY A 193 -2.82 -7.40 -23.74
CA GLY A 193 -2.48 -8.39 -24.77
C GLY A 193 -2.57 -9.85 -24.32
N SER A 194 -3.05 -10.15 -23.10
CA SER A 194 -3.20 -11.53 -22.64
C SER A 194 -4.43 -12.21 -23.25
N MET A 195 -4.39 -13.54 -23.44
CA MET A 195 -5.55 -14.30 -23.92
C MET A 195 -6.75 -14.27 -22.96
N GLN A 196 -6.54 -13.94 -21.69
CA GLN A 196 -7.61 -13.73 -20.71
C GLN A 196 -8.47 -12.50 -21.07
N THR A 197 -7.92 -11.55 -21.83
CA THR A 197 -8.67 -10.41 -22.38
C THR A 197 -9.58 -10.82 -23.51
N GLN A 198 -9.23 -11.84 -24.30
CA GLN A 198 -9.98 -12.30 -25.49
C GLN A 198 -11.14 -13.25 -25.15
N ALA A 199 -11.03 -14.04 -24.06
CA ALA A 199 -11.98 -15.10 -23.73
C ALA A 199 -13.30 -14.64 -23.06
N LYS A 200 -13.47 -13.36 -22.73
CA LYS A 200 -14.65 -12.84 -22.00
C LYS A 200 -15.70 -12.16 -22.89
N GLN A 201 -15.72 -12.40 -24.20
CA GLN A 201 -16.80 -11.95 -25.07
C GLN A 201 -18.06 -12.80 -24.84
N GLY A 202 -18.92 -12.37 -23.97
CA GLY A 202 -20.17 -13.06 -23.63
C GLY A 202 -21.37 -12.12 -23.53
N THR A 203 -22.55 -12.64 -23.86
CA THR A 203 -23.80 -12.01 -24.27
C THR A 203 -24.64 -11.34 -23.16
N ASN A 204 -24.13 -11.03 -21.96
CA ASN A 204 -24.87 -10.35 -20.90
C ASN A 204 -24.44 -8.89 -20.74
N GLU A 205 -25.35 -7.99 -20.42
CA GLU A 205 -25.15 -6.54 -20.31
C GLU A 205 -24.01 -6.18 -19.28
N LYS A 206 -23.89 -6.90 -18.16
CA LYS A 206 -22.77 -6.75 -17.23
C LYS A 206 -21.43 -7.15 -17.84
N ARG A 207 -21.43 -8.20 -18.72
CA ARG A 207 -20.24 -8.64 -19.46
C ARG A 207 -19.88 -7.64 -20.56
N GLY A 208 -20.86 -7.00 -21.19
CA GLY A 208 -20.66 -5.95 -22.18
C GLY A 208 -19.95 -4.72 -21.59
N LYS A 209 -20.38 -4.22 -20.43
CA LYS A 209 -19.73 -3.11 -19.73
C LYS A 209 -18.30 -3.47 -19.28
N GLN A 210 -18.07 -4.71 -18.84
CA GLN A 210 -16.73 -5.16 -18.47
C GLN A 210 -15.81 -5.31 -19.70
N ALA A 211 -16.33 -5.82 -20.82
CA ALA A 211 -15.58 -5.92 -22.08
C ALA A 211 -15.24 -4.53 -22.63
N GLN A 212 -16.16 -3.57 -22.57
CA GLN A 212 -15.92 -2.20 -22.99
C GLN A 212 -14.85 -1.51 -22.12
N ARG A 213 -14.91 -1.65 -20.78
CA ARG A 213 -13.88 -1.13 -19.88
C ARG A 213 -12.51 -1.73 -20.19
N GLN A 214 -12.46 -3.02 -20.51
CA GLN A 214 -11.24 -3.70 -20.88
C GLN A 214 -10.69 -3.24 -22.22
N GLN A 215 -11.55 -3.00 -23.21
CA GLN A 215 -11.15 -2.46 -24.50
C GLN A 215 -10.55 -1.05 -24.36
N VAL A 216 -11.17 -0.18 -23.56
CA VAL A 216 -10.63 1.15 -23.25
C VAL A 216 -9.28 1.03 -22.52
N ALA A 217 -9.16 0.11 -21.57
CA ALA A 217 -7.90 -0.16 -20.88
C ALA A 217 -6.78 -0.65 -21.82
N GLU A 218 -7.09 -1.48 -22.83
CA GLU A 218 -6.12 -1.88 -23.87
C GLU A 218 -5.68 -0.70 -24.74
N GLN A 219 -6.61 0.19 -25.10
CA GLN A 219 -6.32 1.39 -25.90
C GLN A 219 -5.49 2.44 -25.16
N SER A 220 -5.49 2.44 -23.83
CA SER A 220 -4.67 3.35 -23.01
C SER A 220 -3.22 2.90 -22.80
N VAL A 221 -2.79 1.82 -23.44
CA VAL A 221 -1.39 1.35 -23.40
C VAL A 221 -0.59 2.07 -24.49
N GLU A 222 0.37 2.90 -24.08
CA GLU A 222 1.26 3.61 -25.01
C GLU A 222 2.61 2.91 -25.21
N ARG A 223 3.11 2.26 -24.15
CA ARG A 223 4.41 1.56 -24.18
C ARG A 223 4.19 0.07 -23.99
N VAL A 224 4.54 -0.70 -25.01
CA VAL A 224 4.44 -2.16 -25.01
C VAL A 224 5.84 -2.76 -24.91
N PHE A 225 6.02 -3.68 -23.97
CA PHE A 225 7.26 -4.45 -23.82
C PHE A 225 7.12 -5.82 -24.47
N SER A 226 8.18 -6.27 -25.11
CA SER A 226 8.32 -7.60 -25.69
C SER A 226 9.14 -8.52 -24.77
N ALA A 227 9.09 -9.81 -25.04
CA ALA A 227 9.93 -10.78 -24.33
C ALA A 227 11.44 -10.53 -24.42
N ARG A 228 11.89 -9.75 -25.41
CA ARG A 228 13.30 -9.40 -25.60
C ARG A 228 13.76 -8.26 -24.69
N ASP A 229 12.81 -7.42 -24.25
CA ASP A 229 13.10 -6.22 -23.47
C ASP A 229 13.26 -6.51 -21.98
N VAL A 230 12.70 -7.65 -21.51
CA VAL A 230 12.58 -7.95 -20.07
C VAL A 230 13.58 -9.01 -19.61
N GLN A 231 13.96 -8.91 -18.35
CA GLN A 231 14.61 -9.99 -17.61
C GLN A 231 13.57 -10.72 -16.77
N VAL A 232 13.63 -12.05 -16.74
CA VAL A 232 12.79 -12.84 -15.83
C VAL A 232 13.34 -12.67 -14.41
N PRO A 233 12.50 -12.32 -13.43
CA PRO A 233 12.94 -12.25 -12.04
C PRO A 233 13.55 -13.58 -11.57
N GLU A 234 14.64 -13.54 -10.81
CA GLU A 234 15.41 -14.72 -10.40
C GLU A 234 14.60 -15.77 -9.61
N PHE A 235 13.53 -15.35 -8.96
CA PHE A 235 12.63 -16.29 -8.25
C PHE A 235 11.75 -17.13 -9.19
N LEU A 236 11.72 -16.81 -10.48
CA LEU A 236 10.99 -17.54 -11.53
C LEU A 236 11.96 -18.32 -12.42
N GLU A 237 11.42 -19.30 -13.16
CA GLU A 237 12.18 -20.07 -14.11
C GLU A 237 12.30 -19.35 -15.47
N GLU A 238 13.49 -19.34 -16.07
CA GLU A 238 13.75 -18.74 -17.37
C GLU A 238 13.15 -19.62 -18.49
N LEU A 239 11.85 -19.41 -18.76
CA LEU A 239 11.11 -20.11 -19.81
C LEU A 239 10.50 -19.08 -20.79
N PRO A 240 10.34 -19.40 -22.09
CA PRO A 240 9.80 -18.45 -23.08
C PRO A 240 8.40 -17.92 -22.73
N ALA A 241 7.54 -18.72 -22.10
CA ALA A 241 6.21 -18.31 -21.70
C ALA A 241 6.24 -17.40 -20.45
N VAL A 242 7.16 -17.66 -19.51
CA VAL A 242 7.40 -16.79 -18.34
C VAL A 242 7.87 -15.42 -18.80
N ARG A 243 8.86 -15.36 -19.65
CA ARG A 243 9.39 -14.12 -20.22
C ARG A 243 8.31 -13.30 -20.94
N ARG A 244 7.42 -13.97 -21.70
CA ARG A 244 6.27 -13.28 -22.32
C ARG A 244 5.31 -12.71 -21.30
N GLU A 245 4.99 -13.45 -20.24
CA GLU A 245 4.08 -12.97 -19.21
C GLU A 245 4.67 -11.80 -18.40
N VAL A 246 5.97 -11.84 -18.11
CA VAL A 246 6.72 -10.73 -17.50
C VAL A 246 6.69 -9.48 -18.39
N ALA A 247 6.82 -9.63 -19.72
CA ALA A 247 6.69 -8.50 -20.64
C ALA A 247 5.28 -7.85 -20.61
N MET A 248 4.23 -8.67 -20.52
CA MET A 248 2.85 -8.17 -20.35
C MET A 248 2.67 -7.46 -19.00
N TYR A 249 3.29 -7.95 -17.94
CA TYR A 249 3.30 -7.29 -16.63
C TYR A 249 3.94 -5.91 -16.71
N TYR A 250 5.14 -5.77 -17.33
CA TYR A 250 5.78 -4.45 -17.51
C TYR A 250 5.01 -3.52 -18.44
N THR A 251 4.27 -4.06 -19.40
CA THR A 251 3.33 -3.28 -20.21
C THR A 251 2.21 -2.69 -19.34
N ALA A 252 1.69 -3.45 -18.38
CA ALA A 252 0.74 -2.93 -17.39
C ALA A 252 1.39 -1.90 -16.44
N MET A 253 2.65 -2.10 -16.08
CA MET A 253 3.44 -1.14 -15.27
C MET A 253 3.56 0.23 -15.96
N ALA A 254 3.79 0.28 -17.27
CA ALA A 254 3.82 1.55 -18.01
C ALA A 254 2.46 2.27 -17.99
N ARG A 255 1.33 1.54 -18.01
CA ARG A 255 -0.01 2.14 -17.86
C ARG A 255 -0.27 2.59 -16.41
N LEU A 256 0.22 1.84 -15.41
CA LEU A 256 0.22 2.28 -14.01
C LEU A 256 0.87 3.66 -13.88
N ASP A 257 2.05 3.84 -14.47
CA ASP A 257 2.82 5.09 -14.40
C ASP A 257 2.03 6.29 -14.97
N ARG A 258 1.37 6.10 -16.11
CA ARG A 258 0.46 7.10 -16.68
C ARG A 258 -0.74 7.41 -15.78
N THR A 259 -1.32 6.38 -15.16
CA THR A 259 -2.44 6.57 -14.22
C THR A 259 -1.98 7.32 -12.98
N PHE A 260 -0.78 7.03 -12.49
CA PHE A 260 -0.14 7.77 -11.41
C PHE A 260 0.10 9.24 -11.78
N ASP A 261 0.61 9.50 -12.99
CA ASP A 261 0.77 10.86 -13.52
C ASP A 261 -0.56 11.64 -13.56
N SER A 262 -1.63 10.99 -14.05
CA SER A 262 -2.96 11.59 -14.08
C SER A 262 -3.47 12.02 -12.69
N ILE A 263 -3.19 11.23 -11.65
CA ILE A 263 -3.52 11.56 -10.26
C ILE A 263 -2.71 12.78 -9.78
N LEU A 264 -1.40 12.79 -10.02
CA LEU A 264 -0.53 13.90 -9.61
C LEU A 264 -0.89 15.20 -10.34
N GLN A 265 -1.18 15.14 -11.63
CA GLN A 265 -1.62 16.30 -12.42
C GLN A 265 -2.95 16.87 -11.91
N ALA A 266 -3.92 16.02 -11.51
CA ALA A 266 -5.16 16.49 -10.88
C ALA A 266 -4.89 17.21 -9.57
N LEU A 267 -4.06 16.63 -8.70
CA LEU A 267 -3.67 17.23 -7.43
C LEU A 267 -2.96 18.58 -7.65
N GLN A 268 -2.03 18.65 -8.59
CA GLN A 268 -1.32 19.90 -8.92
C GLN A 268 -2.27 20.97 -9.45
N ALA A 269 -3.16 20.61 -10.38
CA ALA A 269 -4.15 21.52 -10.96
C ALA A 269 -5.15 22.08 -9.92
N SER A 270 -5.42 21.33 -8.86
CA SER A 270 -6.28 21.75 -7.75
C SER A 270 -5.65 22.84 -6.85
N GLY A 271 -4.36 23.13 -6.97
CA GLY A 271 -3.60 24.04 -6.11
C GLY A 271 -3.38 23.51 -4.68
N ARG A 272 -3.65 22.22 -4.41
CA ARG A 272 -3.57 21.65 -3.05
C ARG A 272 -2.36 20.74 -2.85
N ALA A 273 -1.46 20.64 -3.83
CA ALA A 273 -0.29 19.75 -3.76
C ALA A 273 0.60 20.03 -2.54
N ASP A 274 0.87 21.31 -2.25
CA ASP A 274 1.75 21.74 -1.15
C ASP A 274 1.14 21.56 0.26
N SER A 275 -0.16 21.27 0.34
CA SER A 275 -0.87 20.98 1.60
C SER A 275 -1.28 19.51 1.73
N THR A 276 -0.78 18.63 0.85
CA THR A 276 -1.19 17.22 0.79
C THR A 276 -0.06 16.28 1.16
N ILE A 277 -0.33 15.37 2.08
CA ILE A 277 0.47 14.16 2.31
C ILE A 277 0.16 13.18 1.18
N VAL A 278 1.16 12.79 0.42
CA VAL A 278 1.04 11.80 -0.67
C VAL A 278 1.78 10.54 -0.29
N VAL A 279 1.08 9.43 -0.26
CA VAL A 279 1.64 8.09 -0.09
C VAL A 279 1.40 7.30 -1.37
N PHE A 280 2.44 6.66 -1.89
CA PHE A 280 2.31 5.63 -2.91
C PHE A 280 2.82 4.30 -2.34
N LEU A 281 2.07 3.22 -2.52
CA LEU A 281 2.53 1.86 -2.22
C LEU A 281 1.83 0.84 -3.11
N SER A 282 2.39 -0.38 -3.19
CA SER A 282 1.63 -1.54 -3.69
C SER A 282 1.02 -2.32 -2.55
N ASP A 283 -0.18 -2.86 -2.76
CA ASP A 283 -0.86 -3.70 -1.76
C ASP A 283 -0.18 -5.05 -1.53
N HIS A 284 0.59 -5.56 -2.49
CA HIS A 284 1.49 -6.72 -2.39
C HIS A 284 2.30 -6.91 -3.68
N GLY A 285 3.08 -7.99 -3.75
CA GLY A 285 3.88 -8.33 -4.92
C GLY A 285 3.06 -8.89 -6.09
N MET A 286 3.75 -9.13 -7.22
CA MET A 286 3.16 -9.52 -8.51
C MET A 286 2.39 -10.85 -8.46
N SER A 287 1.37 -10.99 -9.32
CA SER A 287 0.53 -12.19 -9.40
C SER A 287 1.22 -13.34 -10.15
N PHE A 288 2.34 -13.81 -9.61
CA PHE A 288 3.15 -14.93 -10.11
C PHE A 288 3.37 -15.96 -9.00
N PRO A 289 3.70 -17.23 -9.34
CA PRO A 289 4.09 -18.22 -8.35
C PRO A 289 5.24 -17.72 -7.46
N PHE A 290 5.26 -18.09 -6.17
CA PHE A 290 6.22 -17.64 -5.16
C PHE A 290 6.19 -16.13 -4.87
N SER A 291 5.07 -15.48 -5.17
CA SER A 291 4.83 -14.07 -4.91
C SER A 291 3.43 -13.88 -4.28
N LYS A 292 2.46 -13.27 -4.95
CA LYS A 292 1.09 -13.04 -4.43
C LYS A 292 0.51 -14.24 -3.70
N ALA A 293 -0.17 -13.99 -2.58
CA ALA A 293 -0.81 -14.99 -1.71
C ALA A 293 0.16 -15.93 -0.99
N SER A 294 1.45 -15.62 -0.95
CA SER A 294 2.44 -16.38 -0.21
C SER A 294 3.36 -15.47 0.59
N VAL A 295 3.94 -15.99 1.68
CA VAL A 295 4.85 -15.24 2.55
C VAL A 295 6.29 -15.19 2.03
N TYR A 296 6.56 -15.67 0.82
CA TYR A 296 7.83 -15.46 0.14
C TYR A 296 8.12 -13.96 -0.03
N ARG A 297 9.41 -13.60 -0.09
CA ARG A 297 9.85 -12.21 -0.20
C ARG A 297 9.11 -11.44 -1.28
N ASN A 298 8.99 -12.03 -2.48
CA ASN A 298 8.36 -11.38 -3.62
C ASN A 298 6.84 -11.19 -3.48
N GLY A 299 6.19 -11.90 -2.56
CA GLY A 299 4.79 -11.66 -2.21
C GLY A 299 4.62 -10.48 -1.27
N THR A 300 5.55 -10.31 -0.34
CA THR A 300 5.43 -9.36 0.76
C THR A 300 6.22 -8.07 0.56
N TRP A 301 7.35 -8.11 -0.15
CA TRP A 301 8.20 -6.95 -0.42
C TRP A 301 7.53 -6.02 -1.43
N SER A 302 7.17 -4.83 -0.98
CA SER A 302 6.33 -3.88 -1.70
C SER A 302 6.98 -2.49 -1.70
N PRO A 303 6.93 -1.75 -2.81
CA PRO A 303 7.44 -0.39 -2.84
C PRO A 303 6.57 0.52 -1.98
N VAL A 304 7.18 1.48 -1.30
CA VAL A 304 6.47 2.57 -0.61
C VAL A 304 7.25 3.87 -0.70
N LEU A 305 6.52 4.95 -1.02
CA LEU A 305 7.00 6.32 -1.10
C LEU A 305 6.12 7.20 -0.23
N LEU A 306 6.72 8.15 0.47
CA LEU A 306 6.01 9.12 1.30
C LEU A 306 6.57 10.52 1.04
N ARG A 307 5.69 11.46 0.66
CA ARG A 307 5.97 12.88 0.56
C ARG A 307 4.93 13.68 1.34
N TYR A 308 5.36 14.65 2.13
CA TYR A 308 4.45 15.46 2.95
C TYR A 308 4.93 16.89 3.09
N PRO A 309 4.03 17.85 3.36
CA PRO A 309 4.36 19.26 3.52
C PRO A 309 5.34 19.49 4.67
N GLY A 310 6.42 20.23 4.41
CA GLY A 310 7.45 20.54 5.41
C GLY A 310 8.36 19.36 5.76
N MET A 311 8.37 18.29 4.94
CA MET A 311 9.29 17.17 5.15
C MET A 311 10.76 17.63 5.06
N PRO A 312 11.68 16.99 5.79
CA PRO A 312 13.11 17.08 5.53
C PRO A 312 13.46 16.67 4.09
N ALA A 313 14.72 16.79 3.70
CA ALA A 313 15.16 16.31 2.39
C ALA A 313 14.77 14.82 2.19
N ALA A 314 14.44 14.48 0.94
CA ALA A 314 14.12 13.12 0.54
C ALA A 314 15.23 12.14 0.98
N ALA A 315 14.86 11.01 1.57
CA ALA A 315 15.79 10.03 2.12
C ALA A 315 15.38 8.60 1.81
N ALA A 316 16.36 7.70 1.80
CA ALA A 316 16.13 6.27 1.76
C ALA A 316 16.32 5.66 3.15
N HIS A 317 15.42 4.76 3.54
CA HIS A 317 15.40 4.08 4.82
C HIS A 317 15.58 2.58 4.61
N ASP A 318 16.50 1.99 5.36
CA ASP A 318 16.84 0.56 5.28
C ASP A 318 16.22 -0.27 6.42
N GLN A 319 15.57 0.38 7.39
CA GLN A 319 14.85 -0.28 8.47
C GLN A 319 13.64 -1.07 7.93
N PHE A 320 13.33 -2.18 8.58
CA PHE A 320 12.15 -2.96 8.25
C PHE A 320 10.88 -2.25 8.75
N VAL A 321 9.95 -2.05 7.82
CA VAL A 321 8.63 -1.46 8.09
C VAL A 321 7.53 -2.32 7.50
N SER A 322 6.35 -2.29 8.15
CA SER A 322 5.19 -3.08 7.74
C SER A 322 4.03 -2.18 7.34
N SER A 323 3.10 -2.69 6.52
CA SER A 323 1.92 -1.91 6.12
C SER A 323 0.98 -1.56 7.29
N VAL A 324 0.99 -2.32 8.41
CA VAL A 324 0.27 -1.92 9.64
C VAL A 324 0.83 -0.66 10.29
N ASP A 325 2.09 -0.31 10.01
CA ASP A 325 2.75 0.90 10.51
C ASP A 325 2.20 2.18 9.84
N LEU A 326 1.54 2.04 8.68
CA LEU A 326 1.07 3.19 7.93
C LEU A 326 -0.01 3.98 8.69
N LEU A 327 -0.97 3.29 9.31
CA LEU A 327 -2.02 3.99 10.07
C LEU A 327 -1.44 4.90 11.16
N PRO A 328 -0.62 4.42 12.14
CA PRO A 328 -0.06 5.31 13.15
C PRO A 328 0.84 6.41 12.56
N THR A 329 1.56 6.14 11.47
CA THR A 329 2.36 7.16 10.77
C THR A 329 1.51 8.29 10.20
N LEU A 330 0.42 7.95 9.53
CA LEU A 330 -0.50 8.94 8.95
C LEU A 330 -1.21 9.75 10.04
N LEU A 331 -1.60 9.11 11.14
CA LEU A 331 -2.23 9.79 12.27
C LEU A 331 -1.27 10.81 12.90
N ASP A 332 0.01 10.47 13.07
CA ASP A 332 1.03 11.43 13.56
C ASP A 332 1.18 12.60 12.60
N LEU A 333 1.35 12.34 11.29
CA LEU A 333 1.50 13.39 10.28
C LEU A 333 0.27 14.29 10.16
N LEU A 334 -0.92 13.79 10.48
CA LEU A 334 -2.19 14.51 10.49
C LEU A 334 -2.52 15.12 11.86
N SER A 335 -1.68 14.91 12.88
CA SER A 335 -1.92 15.31 14.26
C SER A 335 -3.25 14.77 14.83
N VAL A 336 -3.56 13.52 14.51
CA VAL A 336 -4.74 12.78 14.96
C VAL A 336 -4.34 11.78 16.04
N PRO A 337 -5.01 11.75 17.20
CA PRO A 337 -4.72 10.78 18.26
C PRO A 337 -4.86 9.33 17.79
N HIS A 338 -3.93 8.48 18.23
CA HIS A 338 -3.96 7.05 17.93
C HIS A 338 -5.09 6.34 18.68
N PRO A 339 -5.82 5.42 18.05
CA PRO A 339 -6.64 4.46 18.78
C PRO A 339 -5.74 3.52 19.60
N ALA A 340 -6.27 2.97 20.67
CA ALA A 340 -5.54 2.01 21.50
C ALA A 340 -5.34 0.68 20.76
N GLY A 341 -4.23 0.00 21.07
CA GLY A 341 -4.01 -1.39 20.70
C GLY A 341 -3.61 -1.62 19.24
N LEU A 342 -3.01 -0.64 18.57
CA LEU A 342 -2.41 -0.84 17.25
C LEU A 342 -1.24 -1.83 17.31
N ASP A 343 -1.07 -2.63 16.25
CA ASP A 343 0.10 -3.50 16.06
C ASP A 343 1.24 -2.77 15.36
N GLY A 344 0.89 -1.79 14.54
CA GLY A 344 1.84 -0.96 13.81
C GLY A 344 2.52 0.08 14.70
N ARG A 345 3.70 0.52 14.29
CA ARG A 345 4.51 1.57 14.91
C ARG A 345 4.78 2.69 13.91
N SER A 346 4.59 3.94 14.31
CA SER A 346 4.81 5.09 13.44
C SER A 346 6.22 5.13 12.86
N TRP A 347 6.33 5.55 11.59
CA TRP A 347 7.60 5.84 10.92
C TRP A 347 8.14 7.23 11.26
N LEU A 348 7.37 8.08 11.95
CA LEU A 348 7.75 9.47 12.22
C LEU A 348 9.17 9.60 12.82
N PRO A 349 9.61 8.78 13.80
CA PRO A 349 10.98 8.86 14.28
C PRO A 349 12.04 8.59 13.19
N LEU A 350 11.78 7.68 12.23
CA LEU A 350 12.68 7.46 11.08
C LEU A 350 12.70 8.67 10.15
N LEU A 351 11.54 9.29 9.92
CA LEU A 351 11.40 10.48 9.07
C LEU A 351 12.12 11.68 9.67
N ASP A 352 12.20 11.76 11.00
CA ASP A 352 12.94 12.77 11.76
C ASP A 352 14.43 12.43 11.92
N GLY A 353 14.90 11.34 11.30
CA GLY A 353 16.32 10.91 11.32
C GLY A 353 16.75 10.17 12.58
N HIS A 354 15.82 9.73 13.43
CA HIS A 354 16.15 8.94 14.61
C HIS A 354 16.36 7.47 14.26
N ASP A 355 17.44 6.88 14.76
CA ASP A 355 17.69 5.45 14.57
C ASP A 355 16.67 4.60 15.33
N GLN A 356 16.23 3.50 14.72
CA GLN A 356 15.30 2.53 15.30
C GLN A 356 15.85 1.10 15.11
N PRO A 357 16.88 0.69 15.86
CA PRO A 357 17.55 -0.61 15.68
C PRO A 357 16.60 -1.80 15.90
N GLN A 358 15.50 -1.61 16.64
CA GLN A 358 14.46 -2.63 16.85
C GLN A 358 13.61 -2.91 15.60
N ARG A 359 13.80 -2.16 14.50
CA ARG A 359 13.19 -2.42 13.19
C ARG A 359 14.12 -3.26 12.31
N ASP A 360 14.58 -4.37 12.85
CA ASP A 360 15.50 -5.32 12.22
C ASP A 360 14.78 -6.51 11.55
N ALA A 361 13.47 -6.62 11.76
CA ALA A 361 12.65 -7.70 11.20
C ALA A 361 11.20 -7.27 10.98
N VAL A 362 10.50 -8.04 10.14
CA VAL A 362 9.03 -8.00 9.97
C VAL A 362 8.45 -9.39 10.07
N VAL A 363 7.19 -9.47 10.51
CA VAL A 363 6.38 -10.69 10.44
C VAL A 363 5.25 -10.48 9.44
N THR A 364 5.03 -11.49 8.59
CA THR A 364 4.02 -11.47 7.53
C THR A 364 3.11 -12.69 7.63
N HIS A 365 1.85 -12.52 7.21
CA HIS A 365 0.77 -13.46 7.48
C HIS A 365 0.00 -13.81 6.21
N VAL A 366 -0.40 -15.07 6.08
CA VAL A 366 -1.51 -15.52 5.21
C VAL A 366 -2.39 -16.41 6.07
N ASN A 367 -3.70 -16.26 5.98
CA ASN A 367 -4.66 -17.15 6.63
C ASN A 367 -5.51 -17.86 5.58
N SER A 368 -6.43 -17.18 4.91
CA SER A 368 -7.23 -17.75 3.84
C SER A 368 -7.02 -16.99 2.52
N VAL A 369 -7.18 -17.69 1.39
CA VAL A 369 -7.01 -17.15 0.05
C VAL A 369 -8.35 -16.84 -0.62
N SER A 370 -8.34 -16.27 -1.84
CA SER A 370 -9.54 -15.81 -2.54
C SER A 370 -10.61 -16.88 -2.78
N SER A 371 -10.26 -18.16 -2.72
CA SER A 371 -11.24 -19.26 -2.79
C SER A 371 -11.99 -19.51 -1.47
N GLY A 372 -11.64 -18.80 -0.39
CA GLY A 372 -12.14 -19.04 0.96
C GLY A 372 -11.51 -20.23 1.66
N LYS A 373 -10.49 -20.87 1.07
CA LYS A 373 -9.76 -21.96 1.70
C LYS A 373 -8.66 -21.43 2.61
N ASP A 374 -8.45 -22.11 3.72
CA ASP A 374 -7.43 -21.76 4.69
C ASP A 374 -6.08 -22.37 4.28
N PHE A 375 -5.06 -21.51 4.23
CA PHE A 375 -3.68 -21.85 4.00
C PHE A 375 -2.80 -21.02 4.93
N PRO A 376 -2.86 -21.24 6.26
CA PRO A 376 -2.15 -20.43 7.23
C PRO A 376 -0.64 -20.49 7.01
N GLN A 377 -0.02 -19.32 6.85
CA GLN A 377 1.41 -19.12 6.68
C GLN A 377 1.89 -17.98 7.56
N ARG A 378 3.07 -18.11 8.14
CA ARG A 378 3.78 -17.06 8.89
C ARG A 378 5.21 -17.00 8.42
N CYS A 379 5.76 -15.81 8.35
CA CYS A 379 7.18 -15.64 8.05
C CYS A 379 7.74 -14.52 8.90
N ILE A 380 8.86 -14.78 9.56
CA ILE A 380 9.74 -13.74 10.08
C ILE A 380 10.90 -13.53 9.12
N ARG A 381 11.17 -12.27 8.80
CA ARG A 381 12.21 -11.86 7.85
C ARG A 381 13.09 -10.79 8.43
N THR A 382 14.41 -11.00 8.31
CA THR A 382 15.48 -10.05 8.62
C THR A 382 16.25 -9.70 7.35
N ALA A 383 17.28 -8.87 7.44
CA ALA A 383 18.15 -8.55 6.30
C ALA A 383 18.90 -9.76 5.75
N SER A 384 19.21 -10.76 6.58
CA SER A 384 20.05 -11.90 6.19
C SER A 384 19.32 -13.24 6.15
N ALA A 385 18.09 -13.34 6.63
CA ALA A 385 17.40 -14.63 6.71
C ALA A 385 15.88 -14.48 6.72
N SER A 386 15.18 -15.54 6.27
CA SER A 386 13.75 -15.72 6.50
C SER A 386 13.47 -17.13 7.01
N LEU A 387 12.53 -17.21 7.96
CA LEU A 387 11.95 -18.45 8.45
C LEU A 387 10.45 -18.43 8.17
N MET A 388 9.98 -19.44 7.43
CA MET A 388 8.58 -19.58 7.04
C MET A 388 7.97 -20.80 7.72
N PHE A 389 6.78 -20.65 8.25
CA PHE A 389 5.93 -21.71 8.77
C PHE A 389 4.66 -21.80 7.92
N HIS A 390 4.42 -22.96 7.35
CA HIS A 390 3.22 -23.31 6.57
C HIS A 390 2.36 -24.30 7.35
N GLY A 391 1.47 -23.80 8.20
CA GLY A 391 0.60 -24.63 9.03
C GLY A 391 -0.40 -25.49 8.24
N TRP A 392 -0.58 -25.22 6.96
CA TRP A 392 -1.44 -25.99 6.05
C TRP A 392 -0.74 -27.16 5.37
N SER A 393 0.60 -27.18 5.36
CA SER A 393 1.38 -28.17 4.62
C SER A 393 1.46 -29.48 5.39
N ASP A 394 0.56 -30.39 5.08
CA ASP A 394 0.43 -31.73 5.66
C ASP A 394 0.84 -32.85 4.69
N GLY A 395 1.40 -32.50 3.53
CA GLY A 395 1.78 -33.44 2.45
C GLY A 395 0.62 -33.82 1.52
N THR A 396 -0.64 -33.55 1.89
CA THR A 396 -1.84 -33.89 1.09
C THR A 396 -2.55 -32.67 0.53
N ALA A 397 -2.62 -31.57 1.30
CA ALA A 397 -3.22 -30.32 0.88
C ALA A 397 -2.56 -29.77 -0.40
N ARG A 398 -3.36 -29.12 -1.24
CA ARG A 398 -2.91 -28.53 -2.49
C ARG A 398 -3.20 -27.03 -2.47
N PHE A 399 -2.13 -26.24 -2.38
CA PHE A 399 -2.21 -24.79 -2.52
C PHE A 399 -2.74 -24.43 -3.91
N ARG A 400 -3.73 -23.54 -3.95
CA ARG A 400 -4.32 -23.08 -5.20
C ARG A 400 -4.72 -21.60 -5.09
N VAL A 401 -4.05 -20.78 -5.88
CA VAL A 401 -4.20 -19.32 -5.88
C VAL A 401 -4.23 -18.76 -7.30
N GLU A 402 -4.63 -17.50 -7.44
CA GLU A 402 -4.72 -16.79 -8.71
C GLU A 402 -3.43 -16.87 -9.54
N ALA A 403 -2.26 -16.78 -8.89
CA ALA A 403 -0.95 -16.88 -9.54
C ALA A 403 -0.76 -18.17 -10.39
N MET A 404 -1.54 -19.21 -10.10
CA MET A 404 -1.54 -20.47 -10.86
C MET A 404 -2.42 -20.44 -12.12
N SER A 405 -3.06 -19.31 -12.45
CA SER A 405 -3.91 -19.19 -13.64
C SER A 405 -3.20 -18.56 -14.85
N GLY A 406 -1.92 -18.19 -14.72
CA GLY A 406 -1.15 -17.52 -15.75
C GLY A 406 -0.33 -18.44 -16.66
N LEU A 407 0.33 -17.82 -17.66
CA LEU A 407 1.22 -18.53 -18.58
C LEU A 407 2.42 -19.15 -17.84
N THR A 408 2.92 -18.46 -16.81
CA THR A 408 4.08 -18.89 -16.00
C THR A 408 3.80 -20.24 -15.33
N TRP A 409 2.68 -20.35 -14.60
CA TRP A 409 2.36 -21.61 -13.94
C TRP A 409 2.18 -22.76 -14.92
N ASN A 410 1.46 -22.54 -16.02
CA ASN A 410 1.26 -23.55 -17.05
C ASN A 410 2.59 -24.03 -17.65
N ALA A 411 3.52 -23.08 -17.87
CA ALA A 411 4.85 -23.40 -18.39
C ALA A 411 5.70 -24.19 -17.38
N LEU A 412 5.63 -23.84 -16.09
CA LEU A 412 6.32 -24.57 -15.03
C LEU A 412 5.83 -26.01 -14.93
N VAL A 413 4.50 -26.22 -14.92
CA VAL A 413 3.89 -27.55 -14.88
C VAL A 413 4.29 -28.39 -16.10
N ALA A 414 4.25 -27.82 -17.31
CA ALA A 414 4.66 -28.53 -18.51
C ALA A 414 6.17 -28.86 -18.54
N ALA A 415 7.02 -27.96 -18.04
CA ALA A 415 8.46 -28.20 -17.98
C ALA A 415 8.87 -29.18 -16.87
N ALA A 416 8.03 -29.40 -15.87
CA ALA A 416 8.28 -30.35 -14.78
C ALA A 416 8.45 -31.80 -15.25
N ASP A 417 7.81 -32.17 -16.37
CA ASP A 417 7.94 -33.51 -16.93
C ASP A 417 9.36 -33.85 -17.45
N SER A 418 10.12 -32.79 -17.83
CA SER A 418 11.46 -32.93 -18.40
C SER A 418 12.59 -32.36 -17.52
N SER A 419 12.27 -31.65 -16.43
CA SER A 419 13.23 -31.02 -15.52
C SER A 419 12.93 -31.35 -14.05
N PRO A 420 13.74 -32.23 -13.40
CA PRO A 420 13.59 -32.54 -11.99
C PRO A 420 13.65 -31.33 -11.08
N GLN A 421 14.44 -30.31 -11.46
CA GLN A 421 14.56 -29.05 -10.71
C GLN A 421 13.24 -28.28 -10.75
N ILE A 422 12.64 -28.10 -11.92
CA ILE A 422 11.34 -27.44 -12.08
C ILE A 422 10.24 -28.25 -11.40
N ALA A 423 10.27 -29.58 -11.51
CA ALA A 423 9.34 -30.48 -10.82
C ALA A 423 9.40 -30.29 -9.29
N ALA A 424 10.60 -30.11 -8.71
CA ALA A 424 10.76 -29.82 -7.29
C ALA A 424 10.15 -28.46 -6.91
N ARG A 425 10.37 -27.42 -7.72
CA ARG A 425 9.77 -26.08 -7.53
C ARG A 425 8.24 -26.12 -7.62
N VAL A 426 7.68 -26.81 -8.60
CA VAL A 426 6.23 -27.01 -8.74
C VAL A 426 5.66 -27.70 -7.50
N ARG A 427 6.30 -28.77 -7.02
CA ARG A 427 5.88 -29.43 -5.77
C ARG A 427 5.98 -28.50 -4.58
N GLN A 428 7.11 -27.80 -4.39
CA GLN A 428 7.32 -26.85 -3.30
C GLN A 428 6.20 -25.81 -3.23
N PHE A 429 5.80 -25.23 -4.36
CA PHE A 429 4.72 -24.23 -4.38
C PHE A 429 3.34 -24.87 -4.15
N GLN A 430 3.10 -26.06 -4.70
CA GLN A 430 1.78 -26.70 -4.69
C GLN A 430 1.47 -27.44 -3.39
N THR A 431 2.48 -28.06 -2.76
CA THR A 431 2.30 -28.85 -1.53
C THR A 431 2.90 -28.20 -0.30
N GLY A 432 3.77 -27.22 -0.50
CA GLY A 432 4.52 -26.57 0.56
C GLY A 432 5.51 -27.50 1.26
N GLU A 433 6.16 -26.94 2.25
CA GLU A 433 6.94 -27.62 3.29
C GLU A 433 6.55 -26.98 4.62
N PRO A 434 6.37 -27.73 5.72
CA PRO A 434 5.90 -27.18 6.99
C PRO A 434 6.78 -26.05 7.54
N LEU A 435 8.10 -26.20 7.39
CA LEU A 435 9.09 -25.19 7.75
C LEU A 435 10.09 -25.00 6.61
N MET A 436 10.44 -23.76 6.33
CA MET A 436 11.50 -23.42 5.37
C MET A 436 12.37 -22.31 5.97
N PHE A 437 13.68 -22.43 5.76
CA PHE A 437 14.65 -21.42 6.14
C PHE A 437 15.52 -21.05 4.94
N PHE A 438 15.72 -19.76 4.70
CA PHE A 438 16.53 -19.24 3.60
C PHE A 438 17.58 -18.26 4.11
N ASP A 439 18.79 -18.39 3.60
CA ASP A 439 19.85 -17.40 3.77
C ASP A 439 19.75 -16.34 2.67
N LEU A 440 19.20 -15.19 3.00
CA LEU A 440 18.93 -14.13 2.02
C LEU A 440 20.19 -13.42 1.50
N THR A 441 21.34 -13.65 2.14
CA THR A 441 22.64 -13.13 1.67
C THR A 441 23.13 -13.93 0.47
N ALA A 442 22.95 -15.24 0.48
CA ALA A 442 23.37 -16.15 -0.57
C ALA A 442 22.23 -16.47 -1.58
N ASP A 443 20.99 -16.43 -1.11
CA ASP A 443 19.78 -16.79 -1.87
C ASP A 443 18.64 -15.77 -1.64
N PRO A 444 18.78 -14.54 -2.16
CA PRO A 444 17.76 -13.50 -2.01
C PRO A 444 16.41 -13.84 -2.65
N SER A 445 16.40 -14.84 -3.53
CA SER A 445 15.21 -15.33 -4.26
C SER A 445 14.51 -16.51 -3.60
N GLU A 446 14.98 -16.96 -2.41
CA GLU A 446 14.35 -18.01 -1.58
C GLU A 446 14.10 -19.31 -2.35
N ARG A 447 15.13 -19.80 -3.04
CA ARG A 447 15.06 -21.00 -3.87
C ARG A 447 15.56 -22.27 -3.17
N HIS A 448 16.45 -22.12 -2.17
CA HIS A 448 17.16 -23.23 -1.52
C HIS A 448 16.80 -23.30 -0.04
N ASN A 449 15.87 -24.20 0.31
CA ASN A 449 15.46 -24.41 1.69
C ASN A 449 16.59 -25.08 2.50
N LEU A 450 17.14 -24.36 3.49
CA LEU A 450 18.22 -24.80 4.38
C LEU A 450 17.70 -25.31 5.73
N ILE A 451 16.42 -25.66 5.86
CA ILE A 451 15.83 -26.07 7.15
C ILE A 451 16.52 -27.31 7.75
N ALA A 452 17.05 -28.19 6.91
CA ALA A 452 17.75 -29.41 7.33
C ALA A 452 19.29 -29.23 7.44
N ASP A 453 19.81 -28.02 7.16
CA ASP A 453 21.25 -27.75 7.26
C ASP A 453 21.67 -27.55 8.73
N PRO A 454 22.56 -28.40 9.29
CA PRO A 454 23.05 -28.23 10.66
C PRO A 454 23.75 -26.88 10.90
N ALA A 455 24.38 -26.28 9.89
CA ALA A 455 25.03 -24.99 9.99
C ALA A 455 24.03 -23.82 10.19
N ALA A 456 22.78 -24.01 9.80
CA ALA A 456 21.71 -23.04 9.97
C ALA A 456 20.95 -23.18 11.31
N ALA A 457 21.16 -24.24 12.06
CA ALA A 457 20.32 -24.63 13.21
C ALA A 457 20.17 -23.53 14.26
N GLU A 458 21.22 -22.80 14.60
CA GLU A 458 21.17 -21.71 15.59
C GLU A 458 20.36 -20.53 15.07
N ARG A 459 20.53 -20.14 13.81
CA ARG A 459 19.76 -19.07 13.16
C ARG A 459 18.27 -19.43 13.07
N ILE A 460 17.97 -20.67 12.74
CA ILE A 460 16.60 -21.21 12.68
C ILE A 460 15.95 -21.13 14.07
N ARG A 461 16.64 -21.60 15.13
CA ARG A 461 16.13 -21.54 16.50
C ARG A 461 15.85 -20.09 16.91
N HIS A 462 16.80 -19.18 16.71
CA HIS A 462 16.66 -17.77 17.06
C HIS A 462 15.46 -17.10 16.36
N LEU A 463 15.30 -17.31 15.04
CA LEU A 463 14.14 -16.75 14.32
C LEU A 463 12.83 -17.43 14.74
N GLY A 464 12.85 -18.72 15.04
CA GLY A 464 11.71 -19.46 15.56
C GLY A 464 11.20 -18.89 16.89
N GLU A 465 12.11 -18.63 17.84
CA GLU A 465 11.78 -18.01 19.13
C GLU A 465 11.17 -16.61 18.94
N ARG A 466 11.73 -15.79 18.05
CA ARG A 466 11.18 -14.45 17.73
C ARG A 466 9.82 -14.52 17.08
N LEU A 467 9.60 -15.48 16.17
CA LEU A 467 8.30 -15.68 15.53
C LEU A 467 7.24 -16.11 16.54
N LEU A 468 7.56 -17.08 17.41
CA LEU A 468 6.66 -17.54 18.47
C LEU A 468 6.33 -16.39 19.44
N GLN A 469 7.32 -15.61 19.86
CA GLN A 469 7.09 -14.43 20.69
C GLN A 469 6.14 -13.43 20.05
N HIS A 470 6.28 -13.17 18.74
CA HIS A 470 5.35 -12.31 18.01
C HIS A 470 3.92 -12.89 18.00
N MET A 471 3.78 -14.19 17.73
CA MET A 471 2.48 -14.86 17.72
C MET A 471 1.81 -14.81 19.11
N GLU A 472 2.55 -15.04 20.19
CA GLU A 472 2.05 -14.91 21.56
C GLU A 472 1.59 -13.47 21.87
N GLN A 473 2.39 -12.47 21.51
CA GLN A 473 2.08 -11.05 21.72
C GLN A 473 0.84 -10.58 20.96
N THR A 474 0.61 -11.12 19.77
CA THR A 474 -0.53 -10.78 18.92
C THR A 474 -1.71 -11.74 19.08
N GLN A 475 -1.60 -12.78 19.90
CA GLN A 475 -2.62 -13.82 20.13
C GLN A 475 -2.98 -14.59 18.83
N ASP A 476 -1.95 -14.94 18.04
CA ASP A 476 -2.07 -15.65 16.77
C ASP A 476 -2.13 -17.18 16.92
#